data_d341ae09f5fd9a36494b16dd055ad03a
#
_entry.id   d341ae09f5fd9a36494b16dd055ad03a
#
_cell.length_a   1.000
_cell.length_b   1.000
_cell.length_c   1.000
_cell.angle_alpha   90.00
_cell.angle_beta   90.00
_cell.angle_gamma   90.00
#
_symmetry.space_group_name_H-M   'P 1'
#
loop_
_entity.id
_entity.type
_entity.pdbx_description
1 polymer ?
#
loop_
_entity_poly.entity_id
_entity_poly.type
_entity_poly.pdbx_seq_one_letter_code
_entity_poly.pdbx_strand_id
1 'polypeptide(L)'
;DTARYEYNWLGEKHPLNSPGEQSRQYSRADNDNWNGTLTLNYRIARVHMLTFNHVLSAFQRDNTSLLAVEEQTDAIAKQTRKNISGLSYRLMPSEKWNFSAFGKYYRQYVAGPMAEDDTGSNYVRTSRTVDSWGYGAAGTYFILPGLQAKLSYEKAYRLPTIEEMFGDEDLESGDIGIRPEKSDNINLNLSYSRSFGKHSVYVEGGVVYRNTKDYIQRNIQDLSGGKEGATYTNYGKVLTKGYNVSAR
;
A
#
# COMPACT_ATOMS: atom_id res chain seq x y z
N ASP A 1 36.62 -20.29 6.13
CA ASP A 1 35.84 -20.69 4.97
C ASP A 1 34.78 -21.71 5.38
N THR A 2 33.57 -21.30 5.56
CA THR A 2 32.43 -22.21 5.77
C THR A 2 32.00 -22.69 4.39
N ALA A 3 32.32 -23.96 4.06
CA ALA A 3 31.82 -24.57 2.84
C ALA A 3 30.26 -24.58 2.91
N ARG A 4 29.62 -23.96 1.93
CA ARG A 4 28.19 -23.95 1.80
C ARG A 4 27.74 -25.07 0.90
N TYR A 5 26.68 -25.79 1.28
CA TYR A 5 26.14 -26.94 0.57
C TYR A 5 24.63 -26.81 0.47
N GLU A 6 24.12 -27.33 -0.63
CA GLU A 6 22.70 -27.53 -0.87
C GLU A 6 22.37 -29.02 -0.95
N TYR A 7 21.15 -29.39 -0.58
CA TYR A 7 20.65 -30.74 -0.71
C TYR A 7 19.58 -30.76 -1.80
N ASN A 8 19.76 -31.62 -2.81
CA ASN A 8 18.70 -31.84 -3.79
C ASN A 8 17.54 -32.64 -3.17
N TRP A 9 16.47 -32.82 -3.94
CA TRP A 9 15.28 -33.57 -3.51
C TRP A 9 15.56 -35.05 -3.19
N LEU A 10 16.69 -35.61 -3.60
CA LEU A 10 17.17 -36.94 -3.24
C LEU A 10 17.99 -36.95 -1.94
N GLY A 11 18.23 -35.79 -1.33
CA GLY A 11 19.05 -35.67 -0.13
C GLY A 11 20.55 -35.68 -0.39
N GLU A 12 20.99 -35.60 -1.65
CA GLU A 12 22.40 -35.54 -2.00
C GLU A 12 22.98 -34.14 -1.72
N LYS A 13 24.16 -34.12 -1.14
CA LYS A 13 24.89 -32.92 -0.74
C LYS A 13 25.76 -32.42 -1.91
N HIS A 14 25.50 -31.16 -2.30
CA HIS A 14 26.25 -30.54 -3.39
C HIS A 14 26.92 -29.25 -2.92
N PRO A 15 28.21 -29.00 -3.30
CA PRO A 15 28.83 -27.71 -3.01
C PRO A 15 28.19 -26.60 -3.86
N LEU A 16 27.91 -25.45 -3.28
CA LEU A 16 27.22 -24.33 -3.93
C LEU A 16 28.03 -23.66 -5.06
N ASN A 17 29.29 -23.93 -5.21
CA ASN A 17 30.18 -23.29 -6.20
C ASN A 17 30.86 -24.31 -7.13
N SER A 18 30.21 -25.41 -7.44
CA SER A 18 30.78 -26.41 -8.36
C SER A 18 30.78 -25.90 -9.80
N PRO A 19 31.92 -25.97 -10.53
CA PRO A 19 31.93 -25.62 -11.94
C PRO A 19 30.98 -26.52 -12.74
N GLY A 20 30.09 -25.94 -13.53
CA GLY A 20 29.12 -26.64 -14.38
C GLY A 20 27.68 -26.70 -13.86
N GLU A 21 27.40 -26.26 -12.64
CA GLU A 21 26.03 -26.16 -12.09
C GLU A 21 25.46 -24.75 -12.22
N GLN A 22 25.08 -24.37 -13.43
CA GLN A 22 24.47 -23.06 -13.73
C GLN A 22 23.04 -22.94 -13.26
N SER A 23 22.46 -23.96 -12.62
CA SER A 23 21.04 -23.97 -12.22
C SER A 23 20.81 -23.75 -10.73
N ARG A 24 21.83 -23.46 -9.94
CA ARG A 24 21.67 -23.25 -8.49
C ARG A 24 21.72 -21.78 -8.14
N GLN A 25 20.58 -21.29 -7.80
CA GLN A 25 20.38 -19.95 -7.28
C GLN A 25 20.43 -20.01 -5.74
N TYR A 26 21.34 -19.27 -5.14
CA TYR A 26 21.33 -19.00 -3.71
C TYR A 26 21.12 -17.52 -3.52
N SER A 27 20.02 -17.19 -2.88
CA SER A 27 19.75 -15.82 -2.45
C SER A 27 19.35 -15.80 -0.98
N ARG A 28 19.75 -14.77 -0.27
CA ARG A 28 19.34 -14.48 1.10
C ARG A 28 18.93 -13.04 1.19
N ALA A 29 17.75 -12.79 1.76
CA ALA A 29 17.24 -11.46 2.04
C ALA A 29 17.08 -11.27 3.54
N ASP A 30 17.79 -10.30 4.11
CA ASP A 30 17.62 -9.86 5.49
C ASP A 30 16.76 -8.59 5.50
N ASN A 31 15.64 -8.63 6.22
CA ASN A 31 14.66 -7.55 6.25
C ASN A 31 14.53 -6.95 7.63
N ASP A 32 14.68 -5.63 7.72
CA ASP A 32 14.38 -4.84 8.90
C ASP A 32 13.10 -4.03 8.69
N ASN A 33 12.12 -4.19 9.58
CA ASN A 33 10.85 -3.50 9.53
C ASN A 33 10.57 -2.75 10.84
N TRP A 34 10.34 -1.44 10.72
CA TRP A 34 9.94 -0.58 11.82
C TRP A 34 8.59 0.06 11.53
N ASN A 35 7.65 -0.07 12.47
CA ASN A 35 6.35 0.56 12.38
C ASN A 35 6.03 1.28 13.69
N GLY A 36 5.62 2.53 13.58
CA GLY A 36 5.21 3.35 14.71
C GLY A 36 3.93 4.11 14.39
N THR A 37 3.04 4.21 15.37
CA THR A 37 1.80 4.99 15.25
C THR A 37 1.64 5.85 16.49
N LEU A 38 1.37 7.15 16.28
CA LEU A 38 0.99 8.11 17.31
C LEU A 38 -0.41 8.63 17.01
N THR A 39 -1.28 8.58 18.01
CA THR A 39 -2.63 9.16 17.92
C THR A 39 -2.84 10.09 19.11
N LEU A 40 -3.16 11.35 18.84
CA LEU A 40 -3.51 12.36 19.84
C LEU A 40 -4.95 12.81 19.59
N ASN A 41 -5.77 12.73 20.62
CA ASN A 41 -7.16 13.19 20.60
C ASN A 41 -7.32 14.35 21.56
N TYR A 42 -7.88 15.45 21.07
CA TYR A 42 -8.21 16.61 21.87
C TYR A 42 -9.67 16.99 21.71
N ARG A 43 -10.42 16.94 22.81
CA ARG A 43 -11.84 17.29 22.84
C ARG A 43 -11.99 18.69 23.41
N ILE A 44 -12.61 19.58 22.62
CA ILE A 44 -12.94 20.94 23.01
C ILE A 44 -14.46 21.00 23.22
N ALA A 45 -14.89 21.20 24.48
CA ALA A 45 -16.27 21.01 24.86
C ALA A 45 -16.82 19.63 24.45
N ARG A 46 -18.15 19.47 24.41
CA ARG A 46 -18.73 18.16 24.01
C ARG A 46 -18.93 18.00 22.50
N VAL A 47 -18.78 19.07 21.75
CA VAL A 47 -19.20 19.15 20.34
C VAL A 47 -18.01 19.11 19.35
N HIS A 48 -16.80 19.44 19.79
CA HIS A 48 -15.61 19.51 18.93
C HIS A 48 -14.60 18.46 19.32
N MET A 49 -14.01 17.77 18.34
CA MET A 49 -12.89 16.86 18.54
C MET A 49 -11.86 17.06 17.44
N LEU A 50 -10.60 17.25 17.84
CA LEU A 50 -9.43 17.22 16.99
C LEU A 50 -8.70 15.90 17.20
N THR A 51 -8.29 15.26 16.11
CA THR A 51 -7.47 14.07 16.16
C THR A 51 -6.27 14.26 15.25
N PHE A 52 -5.07 14.11 15.81
CA PHE A 52 -3.82 14.03 15.06
C PHE A 52 -3.36 12.59 15.04
N ASN A 53 -3.02 12.08 13.85
CA ASN A 53 -2.42 10.77 13.65
C ASN A 53 -1.10 10.91 12.90
N HIS A 54 -0.09 10.18 13.34
CA HIS A 54 1.15 10.04 12.63
C HIS A 54 1.54 8.57 12.55
N VAL A 55 1.82 8.09 11.34
CA VAL A 55 2.29 6.74 11.07
C VAL A 55 3.66 6.83 10.43
N LEU A 56 4.62 6.17 11.04
CA LEU A 56 5.96 5.95 10.51
C LEU A 56 6.11 4.48 10.17
N SER A 57 6.54 4.17 8.95
CA SER A 57 6.96 2.84 8.54
C SER A 57 8.32 2.96 7.85
N ALA A 58 9.29 2.17 8.29
CA ALA A 58 10.59 2.08 7.68
C ALA A 58 10.91 0.62 7.39
N PHE A 59 11.45 0.37 6.23
CA PHE A 59 11.86 -0.93 5.74
C PHE A 59 13.25 -0.83 5.13
N GLN A 60 14.09 -1.80 5.43
CA GLN A 60 15.37 -2.02 4.77
C GLN A 60 15.49 -3.50 4.41
N ARG A 61 16.03 -3.78 3.24
CA ARG A 61 16.39 -5.12 2.79
C ARG A 61 17.83 -5.12 2.30
N ASP A 62 18.58 -6.03 2.84
CA ASP A 62 19.94 -6.35 2.41
C ASP A 62 19.92 -7.75 1.80
N ASN A 63 20.35 -7.87 0.54
CA ASN A 63 20.36 -9.12 -0.18
C ASN A 63 21.79 -9.66 -0.28
N THR A 64 21.89 -10.97 -0.42
CA THR A 64 23.13 -11.67 -0.74
C THR A 64 22.84 -12.76 -1.75
N SER A 65 23.44 -12.70 -2.93
CA SER A 65 23.34 -13.71 -3.99
C SER A 65 24.71 -14.23 -4.38
N LEU A 66 24.74 -15.39 -5.01
CA LEU A 66 25.96 -15.97 -5.59
C LEU A 66 26.09 -15.73 -7.10
N LEU A 67 25.10 -15.08 -7.73
CA LEU A 67 25.14 -14.75 -9.14
C LEU A 67 25.79 -13.39 -9.36
N ALA A 68 26.76 -13.30 -10.27
CA ALA A 68 27.55 -12.09 -10.48
C ALA A 68 26.74 -10.85 -10.88
N VAL A 69 25.61 -11.02 -11.58
CA VAL A 69 24.70 -9.91 -11.93
C VAL A 69 23.91 -9.45 -10.72
N GLU A 70 23.49 -10.37 -9.87
CA GLU A 70 22.74 -10.09 -8.65
C GLU A 70 23.65 -9.51 -7.56
N GLU A 71 24.95 -9.85 -7.54
CA GLU A 71 25.92 -9.26 -6.61
C GLU A 71 25.98 -7.73 -6.73
N GLN A 72 25.80 -7.16 -7.92
CA GLN A 72 25.79 -5.72 -8.11
C GLN A 72 24.55 -5.07 -7.50
N THR A 73 23.38 -5.71 -7.63
CA THR A 73 22.14 -5.22 -7.01
C THR A 73 22.13 -5.45 -5.51
N ASP A 74 22.71 -6.56 -5.05
CA ASP A 74 22.80 -6.96 -3.65
C ASP A 74 23.68 -6.03 -2.82
N ALA A 75 24.72 -5.46 -3.44
CA ALA A 75 25.56 -4.46 -2.79
C ALA A 75 24.82 -3.14 -2.45
N ILE A 76 23.59 -2.96 -2.98
CA ILE A 76 22.81 -1.75 -2.80
C ILE A 76 21.56 -2.08 -1.97
N ALA A 77 21.57 -1.68 -0.70
CA ALA A 77 20.43 -1.87 0.19
C ALA A 77 19.15 -1.21 -0.36
N LYS A 78 18.05 -1.96 -0.32
CA LYS A 78 16.71 -1.50 -0.68
C LYS A 78 16.04 -0.89 0.56
N GLN A 79 15.62 0.35 0.47
CA GLN A 79 15.06 1.09 1.60
C GLN A 79 13.77 1.80 1.23
N THR A 80 12.80 1.79 2.15
CA THR A 80 11.65 2.70 2.08
C THR A 80 11.32 3.26 3.45
N ARG A 81 10.93 4.52 3.48
CA ARG A 81 10.43 5.17 4.67
C ARG A 81 9.16 5.93 4.33
N LYS A 82 8.07 5.56 4.99
CA LYS A 82 6.75 6.17 4.84
C LYS A 82 6.41 6.96 6.08
N ASN A 83 6.05 8.23 5.91
CA ASN A 83 5.52 9.09 6.95
C ASN A 83 4.14 9.57 6.50
N ILE A 84 3.12 9.30 7.28
CA ILE A 84 1.75 9.75 7.01
C ILE A 84 1.26 10.50 8.23
N SER A 85 1.04 11.80 8.06
CA SER A 85 0.49 12.66 9.11
C SER A 85 -0.94 13.06 8.74
N GLY A 86 -1.88 12.90 9.64
CA GLY A 86 -3.27 13.26 9.45
C GLY A 86 -3.78 14.14 10.57
N LEU A 87 -4.53 15.18 10.21
CA LEU A 87 -5.29 15.98 11.15
C LEU A 87 -6.76 15.90 10.76
N SER A 88 -7.61 15.51 11.70
CA SER A 88 -9.05 15.49 11.51
C SER A 88 -9.77 16.34 12.56
N TYR A 89 -10.80 16.99 12.12
CA TYR A 89 -11.72 17.74 12.96
C TYR A 89 -13.11 17.15 12.84
N ARG A 90 -13.76 16.89 13.98
CA ARG A 90 -15.14 16.43 14.06
C ARG A 90 -15.99 17.44 14.83
N LEU A 91 -17.14 17.73 14.27
CA LEU A 91 -18.16 18.59 14.84
C LEU A 91 -19.47 17.81 15.04
N MET A 92 -20.00 17.82 16.26
CA MET A 92 -21.26 17.18 16.64
C MET A 92 -22.17 18.21 17.33
N PRO A 93 -22.77 19.13 16.58
CA PRO A 93 -23.52 20.26 17.17
C PRO A 93 -24.85 19.82 17.80
N SER A 94 -25.39 18.68 17.41
CA SER A 94 -26.56 18.04 17.96
C SER A 94 -26.57 16.55 17.73
N GLU A 95 -27.51 15.82 18.29
CA GLU A 95 -27.71 14.39 18.04
C GLU A 95 -28.08 14.08 16.58
N LYS A 96 -28.53 15.06 15.82
CA LYS A 96 -28.93 14.90 14.41
C LYS A 96 -27.78 15.05 13.44
N TRP A 97 -26.71 15.73 13.81
CA TRP A 97 -25.61 16.05 12.91
C TRP A 97 -24.27 15.57 13.42
N ASN A 98 -23.51 14.95 12.55
CA ASN A 98 -22.11 14.69 12.75
C ASN A 98 -21.38 15.05 11.47
N PHE A 99 -20.43 15.95 11.56
CA PHE A 99 -19.60 16.38 10.45
C PHE A 99 -18.13 16.16 10.78
N SER A 100 -17.34 15.70 9.81
CA SER A 100 -15.89 15.58 9.95
C SER A 100 -15.18 16.06 8.68
N ALA A 101 -14.05 16.72 8.86
CA ALA A 101 -13.13 17.06 7.78
C ALA A 101 -11.71 16.66 8.19
N PHE A 102 -10.89 16.29 7.24
CA PHE A 102 -9.52 15.88 7.51
C PHE A 102 -8.58 16.23 6.35
N GLY A 103 -7.31 16.41 6.71
CA GLY A 103 -6.20 16.48 5.80
C GLY A 103 -5.15 15.44 6.14
N LYS A 104 -4.49 14.87 5.13
CA LYS A 104 -3.42 13.89 5.28
C LYS A 104 -2.23 14.32 4.43
N TYR A 105 -1.05 14.31 5.02
CA TYR A 105 0.21 14.48 4.33
C TYR A 105 0.92 13.15 4.23
N TYR A 106 1.29 12.76 3.02
CA TYR A 106 2.01 11.52 2.72
C TYR A 106 3.41 11.89 2.25
N ARG A 107 4.41 11.28 2.84
CA ARG A 107 5.79 11.36 2.38
C ARG A 107 6.39 9.98 2.34
N GLN A 108 6.92 9.59 1.18
CA GLN A 108 7.62 8.33 0.98
C GLN A 108 9.00 8.60 0.41
N TYR A 109 10.01 8.14 1.12
CA TYR A 109 11.38 8.03 0.64
C TYR A 109 11.62 6.59 0.21
N VAL A 110 12.25 6.41 -0.95
CA VAL A 110 12.63 5.12 -1.52
C VAL A 110 14.06 5.21 -1.98
N ALA A 111 14.86 4.20 -1.74
CA ALA A 111 16.21 4.07 -2.29
C ALA A 111 16.50 2.60 -2.59
N GLY A 112 17.18 2.33 -3.68
CA GLY A 112 17.53 0.98 -4.09
C GLY A 112 18.34 0.97 -5.38
N PRO A 113 18.67 -0.21 -5.90
CA PRO A 113 19.35 -0.37 -7.17
C PRO A 113 18.45 0.03 -8.34
N MET A 114 19.04 0.69 -9.32
CA MET A 114 18.40 1.00 -10.59
C MET A 114 19.43 0.78 -11.69
N ALA A 115 19.03 0.15 -12.79
CA ALA A 115 19.90 -0.01 -13.95
C ALA A 115 20.28 1.36 -14.51
N GLU A 116 21.56 1.57 -14.76
CA GLU A 116 22.08 2.80 -15.36
C GLU A 116 21.95 2.79 -16.89
N ASP A 117 21.93 1.59 -17.47
CA ASP A 117 21.85 1.36 -18.91
C ASP A 117 20.65 0.47 -19.29
N ASP A 118 20.25 0.52 -20.57
CA ASP A 118 19.15 -0.29 -21.10
C ASP A 118 19.47 -1.80 -21.15
N THR A 119 20.74 -2.18 -20.93
CA THR A 119 21.18 -3.58 -20.94
C THR A 119 21.09 -4.25 -19.57
N GLY A 120 20.91 -3.46 -18.52
CA GLY A 120 20.89 -3.96 -17.14
C GLY A 120 22.25 -4.50 -16.67
N SER A 121 23.34 -3.97 -17.24
CA SER A 121 24.70 -4.42 -16.91
C SER A 121 25.30 -3.70 -15.71
N ASN A 122 24.89 -2.47 -15.46
CA ASN A 122 25.35 -1.65 -14.36
C ASN A 122 24.19 -1.17 -13.50
N TYR A 123 24.36 -1.24 -12.19
CA TYR A 123 23.37 -0.77 -11.22
C TYR A 123 23.95 0.33 -10.35
N VAL A 124 23.18 1.39 -10.17
CA VAL A 124 23.55 2.50 -9.29
C VAL A 124 22.50 2.66 -8.20
N ARG A 125 22.93 3.14 -7.04
CA ARG A 125 21.99 3.51 -5.98
C ARG A 125 21.21 4.73 -6.40
N THR A 126 19.91 4.58 -6.56
CA THR A 126 18.98 5.66 -6.84
C THR A 126 18.07 5.88 -5.65
N SER A 127 17.69 7.13 -5.41
CA SER A 127 16.72 7.47 -4.37
C SER A 127 15.68 8.46 -4.88
N ARG A 128 14.48 8.35 -4.34
CA ARG A 128 13.35 9.19 -4.69
C ARG A 128 12.54 9.54 -3.45
N THR A 129 12.06 10.77 -3.39
CA THR A 129 11.08 11.20 -2.40
C THR A 129 9.82 11.65 -3.11
N VAL A 130 8.67 11.19 -2.64
CA VAL A 130 7.35 11.56 -3.14
C VAL A 130 6.54 12.11 -1.99
N ASP A 131 5.98 13.29 -2.21
CA ASP A 131 5.09 13.98 -1.28
C ASP A 131 3.70 14.13 -1.91
N SER A 132 2.64 13.95 -1.09
CA SER A 132 1.26 14.06 -1.56
C SER A 132 0.35 14.57 -0.45
N TRP A 133 -0.71 15.29 -0.83
CA TRP A 133 -1.73 15.80 0.09
C TRP A 133 -3.10 15.22 -0.24
N GLY A 134 -3.65 14.43 0.68
CA GLY A 134 -5.01 13.96 0.67
C GLY A 134 -5.90 14.79 1.59
N TYR A 135 -7.18 14.82 1.31
CA TYR A 135 -8.17 15.49 2.15
C TYR A 135 -9.55 14.90 1.93
N GLY A 136 -10.41 15.15 2.87
CA GLY A 136 -11.79 14.70 2.73
C GLY A 136 -12.71 15.31 3.78
N ALA A 137 -13.99 15.06 3.57
CA ALA A 137 -15.04 15.43 4.49
C ALA A 137 -16.13 14.35 4.50
N ALA A 138 -16.78 14.19 5.64
CA ALA A 138 -17.92 13.30 5.79
C ALA A 138 -18.98 13.94 6.68
N GLY A 139 -20.23 13.76 6.30
CA GLY A 139 -21.38 14.22 7.05
C GLY A 139 -22.35 13.07 7.31
N THR A 140 -22.93 13.06 8.48
CA THR A 140 -24.04 12.18 8.86
C THR A 140 -25.20 13.03 9.31
N TYR A 141 -26.39 12.72 8.81
CA TYR A 141 -27.63 13.38 9.19
C TYR A 141 -28.72 12.36 9.51
N PHE A 142 -29.30 12.49 10.70
CA PHE A 142 -30.47 11.70 11.11
C PHE A 142 -31.73 12.40 10.63
N ILE A 143 -32.32 11.94 9.54
CA ILE A 143 -33.50 12.51 8.88
C ILE A 143 -34.71 12.41 9.81
N LEU A 144 -34.85 11.25 10.43
CA LEU A 144 -35.83 10.94 11.46
C LEU A 144 -35.32 9.83 12.36
N PRO A 145 -35.96 9.54 13.52
CA PRO A 145 -35.53 8.44 14.38
C PRO A 145 -35.40 7.14 13.61
N GLY A 146 -34.17 6.59 13.61
CA GLY A 146 -33.84 5.35 12.92
C GLY A 146 -33.41 5.51 11.45
N LEU A 147 -33.66 6.64 10.78
CA LEU A 147 -33.24 6.89 9.40
C LEU A 147 -32.06 7.84 9.35
N GLN A 148 -30.94 7.36 8.83
CA GLN A 148 -29.67 8.07 8.75
C GLN A 148 -29.16 8.14 7.31
N ALA A 149 -28.68 9.32 6.90
CA ALA A 149 -27.94 9.52 5.68
C ALA A 149 -26.47 9.83 6.00
N LYS A 150 -25.56 9.21 5.27
CA LYS A 150 -24.11 9.48 5.32
C LYS A 150 -23.60 9.82 3.93
N LEU A 151 -22.87 10.93 3.82
CA LEU A 151 -22.17 11.32 2.61
C LEU A 151 -20.71 11.54 2.94
N SER A 152 -19.81 11.03 2.12
CA SER A 152 -18.38 11.30 2.25
C SER A 152 -17.72 11.53 0.91
N TYR A 153 -16.72 12.38 0.93
CA TYR A 153 -15.76 12.58 -0.15
C TYR A 153 -14.34 12.46 0.41
N GLU A 154 -13.48 11.77 -0.29
CA GLU A 154 -12.05 11.68 0.04
C GLU A 154 -11.20 11.70 -1.22
N LYS A 155 -10.22 12.60 -1.25
CA LYS A 155 -9.07 12.50 -2.13
C LYS A 155 -7.96 11.75 -1.41
N ALA A 156 -7.75 10.49 -1.80
CA ALA A 156 -6.82 9.59 -1.16
C ALA A 156 -5.63 9.25 -2.07
N TYR A 157 -4.52 8.88 -1.44
CA TYR A 157 -3.33 8.36 -2.10
C TYR A 157 -3.01 6.98 -1.55
N ARG A 158 -2.66 6.04 -2.44
CA ARG A 158 -2.07 4.75 -2.09
C ARG A 158 -0.60 4.78 -2.48
N LEU A 159 0.26 4.75 -1.48
CA LEU A 159 1.70 4.65 -1.69
C LEU A 159 2.05 3.23 -2.19
N PRO A 160 3.01 3.09 -3.12
CA PRO A 160 3.46 1.78 -3.57
C PRO A 160 3.91 0.88 -2.44
N THR A 161 3.70 -0.42 -2.60
CA THR A 161 4.21 -1.44 -1.67
C THR A 161 5.69 -1.74 -1.92
N ILE A 162 6.28 -2.54 -1.05
CA ILE A 162 7.68 -2.96 -1.18
C ILE A 162 7.86 -3.84 -2.41
N GLU A 163 6.93 -4.76 -2.63
CA GLU A 163 6.91 -5.67 -3.78
C GLU A 163 6.78 -4.91 -5.10
N GLU A 164 5.91 -3.90 -5.15
CA GLU A 164 5.72 -3.07 -6.34
C GLU A 164 6.98 -2.27 -6.71
N MET A 165 7.79 -1.89 -5.70
CA MET A 165 9.01 -1.10 -5.90
C MET A 165 10.27 -1.95 -6.12
N PHE A 166 10.36 -3.11 -5.47
CA PHE A 166 11.60 -3.91 -5.44
C PHE A 166 11.42 -5.33 -5.98
N GLY A 167 10.18 -5.79 -6.22
CA GLY A 167 9.90 -7.17 -6.60
C GLY A 167 10.06 -8.15 -5.45
N ASP A 168 10.07 -9.44 -5.77
CA ASP A 168 10.21 -10.56 -4.83
C ASP A 168 11.55 -11.31 -4.95
N GLU A 169 12.46 -10.86 -5.84
CA GLU A 169 13.77 -11.45 -6.10
C GLU A 169 13.74 -12.75 -6.96
N ASP A 170 12.59 -13.19 -7.43
CA ASP A 170 12.45 -14.40 -8.26
C ASP A 170 11.66 -14.13 -9.54
N LEU A 171 10.37 -13.93 -9.44
CA LEU A 171 9.46 -13.81 -10.59
C LEU A 171 8.85 -12.40 -10.75
N GLU A 172 8.95 -11.56 -9.77
CA GLU A 172 8.41 -10.21 -9.79
C GLU A 172 9.51 -9.15 -9.85
N SER A 173 9.50 -8.37 -10.92
CA SER A 173 10.38 -7.21 -11.07
C SER A 173 9.70 -5.96 -10.56
N GLY A 174 10.31 -5.28 -9.60
CA GLY A 174 9.83 -4.01 -9.08
C GLY A 174 10.25 -2.83 -9.95
N ASP A 175 9.57 -1.69 -9.75
CA ASP A 175 9.93 -0.41 -10.34
C ASP A 175 9.96 0.68 -9.26
N ILE A 176 11.14 1.17 -8.92
CA ILE A 176 11.34 2.27 -7.96
C ILE A 176 10.71 3.58 -8.46
N GLY A 177 10.47 3.70 -9.77
CA GLY A 177 9.82 4.83 -10.41
C GLY A 177 8.30 4.88 -10.29
N ILE A 178 7.66 3.83 -9.77
CA ILE A 178 6.20 3.76 -9.60
C ILE A 178 5.69 4.95 -8.77
N ARG A 179 4.63 5.58 -9.30
CA ARG A 179 3.96 6.70 -8.66
C ARG A 179 2.83 6.22 -7.75
N PRO A 180 2.53 6.95 -6.65
CA PRO A 180 1.34 6.69 -5.85
C PRO A 180 0.06 6.78 -6.70
N GLU A 181 -0.87 5.86 -6.46
CA GLU A 181 -2.23 6.01 -6.97
C GLU A 181 -2.93 7.18 -6.30
N LYS A 182 -3.73 7.91 -7.05
CA LYS A 182 -4.60 8.98 -6.53
C LYS A 182 -6.04 8.65 -6.86
N SER A 183 -6.90 8.73 -5.86
CA SER A 183 -8.32 8.44 -6.05
C SER A 183 -9.21 9.52 -5.47
N ASP A 184 -10.25 9.86 -6.22
CA ASP A 184 -11.39 10.62 -5.74
C ASP A 184 -12.52 9.63 -5.40
N ASN A 185 -12.92 9.59 -4.14
CA ASN A 185 -13.89 8.64 -3.61
C ASN A 185 -15.11 9.38 -3.09
N ILE A 186 -16.30 9.02 -3.56
CA ILE A 186 -17.58 9.52 -3.08
C ILE A 186 -18.41 8.32 -2.62
N ASN A 187 -18.94 8.38 -1.40
CA ASN A 187 -19.82 7.37 -0.85
C ASN A 187 -21.07 8.03 -0.30
N LEU A 188 -22.23 7.52 -0.70
CA LEU A 188 -23.52 7.86 -0.12
C LEU A 188 -24.14 6.59 0.46
N ASN A 189 -24.62 6.67 1.69
CA ASN A 189 -25.24 5.56 2.39
C ASN A 189 -26.51 6.02 3.10
N LEU A 190 -27.58 5.25 2.98
CA LEU A 190 -28.84 5.42 3.71
C LEU A 190 -29.06 4.18 4.55
N SER A 191 -29.28 4.34 5.85
CA SER A 191 -29.60 3.26 6.75
C SER A 191 -30.84 3.54 7.58
N TYR A 192 -31.68 2.53 7.73
CA TYR A 192 -32.86 2.56 8.58
C TYR A 192 -32.79 1.45 9.61
N SER A 193 -33.00 1.80 10.88
CA SER A 193 -33.03 0.88 12.00
C SER A 193 -34.23 1.17 12.88
N ARG A 194 -35.04 0.17 13.18
CA ARG A 194 -36.18 0.30 14.06
C ARG A 194 -36.43 -0.98 14.86
N SER A 195 -36.74 -0.79 16.13
CA SER A 195 -37.14 -1.90 17.02
C SER A 195 -38.64 -1.88 17.27
N PHE A 196 -39.26 -3.07 17.19
CA PHE A 196 -40.69 -3.31 17.42
C PHE A 196 -40.84 -4.40 18.47
N GLY A 197 -40.90 -4.03 19.72
CA GLY A 197 -40.95 -4.99 20.84
C GLY A 197 -39.69 -5.87 20.87
N LYS A 198 -39.86 -7.18 20.63
CA LYS A 198 -38.73 -8.14 20.59
C LYS A 198 -38.05 -8.27 19.22
N HIS A 199 -38.55 -7.59 18.21
CA HIS A 199 -38.02 -7.62 16.84
C HIS A 199 -37.28 -6.32 16.50
N SER A 200 -36.24 -6.43 15.74
CA SER A 200 -35.52 -5.28 15.16
C SER A 200 -35.36 -5.47 13.67
N VAL A 201 -35.48 -4.39 12.92
CA VAL A 201 -35.27 -4.34 11.47
C VAL A 201 -34.16 -3.34 11.21
N TYR A 202 -33.21 -3.76 10.37
CA TYR A 202 -32.17 -2.89 9.84
C TYR A 202 -32.10 -3.07 8.34
N VAL A 203 -32.13 -1.95 7.62
CA VAL A 203 -31.96 -1.91 6.15
C VAL A 203 -30.96 -0.83 5.83
N GLU A 204 -30.02 -1.15 4.94
CA GLU A 204 -28.98 -0.24 4.48
C GLU A 204 -28.84 -0.33 2.96
N GLY A 205 -28.69 0.83 2.31
CA GLY A 205 -28.37 0.92 0.89
C GLY A 205 -27.31 1.99 0.67
N GLY A 206 -26.33 1.69 -0.19
CA GLY A 206 -25.25 2.61 -0.48
C GLY A 206 -24.83 2.61 -1.94
N VAL A 207 -24.25 3.73 -2.36
CA VAL A 207 -23.58 3.89 -3.65
C VAL A 207 -22.16 4.37 -3.46
N VAL A 208 -21.26 3.85 -4.29
CA VAL A 208 -19.83 4.15 -4.28
C VAL A 208 -19.41 4.62 -5.66
N TYR A 209 -18.69 5.70 -5.71
CA TYR A 209 -18.01 6.19 -6.90
C TYR A 209 -16.54 6.38 -6.57
N ARG A 210 -15.64 5.74 -7.33
CA ARG A 210 -14.18 5.88 -7.20
C ARG A 210 -13.56 6.11 -8.56
N ASN A 211 -12.79 7.17 -8.67
CA ASN A 211 -12.01 7.50 -9.84
C ASN A 211 -10.52 7.49 -9.47
N THR A 212 -9.82 6.43 -9.86
CA THR A 212 -8.40 6.23 -9.56
C THR A 212 -7.56 6.57 -10.79
N LYS A 213 -6.54 7.41 -10.61
CA LYS A 213 -5.51 7.75 -11.59
C LYS A 213 -4.18 7.17 -11.15
N ASP A 214 -3.28 6.96 -12.12
CA ASP A 214 -1.98 6.32 -11.90
C ASP A 214 -2.12 4.95 -11.20
N TYR A 215 -3.18 4.19 -11.57
CA TYR A 215 -3.46 2.87 -11.00
C TYR A 215 -2.26 1.94 -11.19
N ILE A 216 -1.82 1.29 -10.12
CA ILE A 216 -0.67 0.37 -10.18
C ILE A 216 -1.20 -0.99 -10.58
N GLN A 217 -0.77 -1.47 -11.75
CA GLN A 217 -1.18 -2.74 -12.32
C GLN A 217 0.01 -3.69 -12.39
N ARG A 218 -0.23 -4.93 -12.00
CA ARG A 218 0.66 -6.05 -12.24
C ARG A 218 0.46 -6.55 -13.66
N ASN A 219 1.54 -6.60 -14.43
CA ASN A 219 1.57 -7.10 -15.80
C ASN A 219 2.43 -8.35 -15.87
N ILE A 220 2.02 -9.32 -16.70
CA ILE A 220 2.85 -10.49 -16.99
C ILE A 220 3.95 -10.06 -17.96
N GLN A 221 5.15 -10.52 -17.72
CA GLN A 221 6.33 -10.25 -18.54
C GLN A 221 7.05 -11.56 -18.82
N ASP A 222 7.44 -11.77 -20.07
CA ASP A 222 8.31 -12.87 -20.43
C ASP A 222 9.73 -12.59 -19.94
N LEU A 223 10.24 -13.46 -19.09
CA LEU A 223 11.62 -13.44 -18.63
C LEU A 223 12.50 -14.29 -19.54
N SER A 224 13.80 -13.99 -19.57
CA SER A 224 14.76 -14.81 -20.32
C SER A 224 14.74 -16.26 -19.84
N GLY A 225 14.84 -17.22 -20.78
CA GLY A 225 14.81 -18.65 -20.48
C GLY A 225 13.43 -19.29 -20.45
N GLY A 226 12.40 -18.63 -20.98
CA GLY A 226 11.04 -19.17 -21.10
C GLY A 226 10.25 -19.17 -19.77
N LYS A 227 10.68 -18.39 -18.80
CA LYS A 227 9.95 -18.15 -17.56
C LYS A 227 8.99 -16.97 -17.73
N GLU A 228 7.79 -17.08 -17.18
CA GLU A 228 6.87 -15.96 -17.03
C GLU A 228 7.12 -15.27 -15.69
N GLY A 229 7.25 -13.97 -15.71
CA GLY A 229 7.36 -13.14 -14.53
C GLY A 229 6.30 -12.03 -14.52
N ALA A 230 6.41 -11.15 -13.57
CA ALA A 230 5.52 -10.00 -13.48
C ALA A 230 6.30 -8.71 -13.22
N THR A 231 5.76 -7.61 -13.71
CA THR A 231 6.25 -6.26 -13.42
C THR A 231 5.07 -5.36 -13.05
N TYR A 232 5.37 -4.24 -12.44
CA TYR A 232 4.37 -3.26 -12.00
C TYR A 232 4.51 -1.97 -12.78
N THR A 233 3.39 -1.44 -13.26
CA THR A 233 3.35 -0.17 -13.98
C THR A 233 2.18 0.68 -13.54
N ASN A 234 2.30 2.00 -13.67
CA ASN A 234 1.16 2.88 -13.48
C ASN A 234 0.29 2.85 -14.76
N TYR A 235 -0.89 2.28 -14.63
CA TYR A 235 -1.92 2.31 -15.67
C TYR A 235 -2.77 3.59 -15.52
N GLY A 236 -3.27 4.13 -16.61
CA GLY A 236 -3.87 5.45 -16.68
C GLY A 236 -4.98 5.72 -15.65
N LYS A 237 -6.19 5.27 -15.89
CA LYS A 237 -7.38 5.61 -15.09
C LYS A 237 -8.31 4.41 -14.94
N VAL A 238 -8.75 4.17 -13.70
CA VAL A 238 -9.76 3.16 -13.37
C VAL A 238 -10.97 3.85 -12.72
N LEU A 239 -12.15 3.62 -13.27
CA LEU A 239 -13.41 4.10 -12.74
C LEU A 239 -14.21 2.95 -12.15
N THR A 240 -14.49 3.02 -10.85
CA THR A 240 -15.32 2.05 -10.15
C THR A 240 -16.63 2.70 -9.72
N LYS A 241 -17.74 2.07 -10.04
CA LYS A 241 -19.09 2.41 -9.58
C LYS A 241 -19.72 1.16 -8.97
N GLY A 242 -20.32 1.31 -7.81
CA GLY A 242 -20.93 0.18 -7.12
C GLY A 242 -22.12 0.59 -6.26
N TYR A 243 -22.91 -0.38 -5.90
CA TYR A 243 -23.97 -0.26 -4.92
C TYR A 243 -23.98 -1.49 -4.01
N ASN A 244 -24.48 -1.30 -2.82
CA ASN A 244 -24.69 -2.37 -1.85
C ASN A 244 -26.07 -2.21 -1.20
N VAL A 245 -26.69 -3.32 -0.86
CA VAL A 245 -27.93 -3.36 -0.09
C VAL A 245 -27.80 -4.48 0.93
N SER A 246 -28.17 -4.21 2.18
CA SER A 246 -28.25 -5.20 3.23
C SER A 246 -29.53 -5.05 4.05
N ALA A 247 -30.08 -6.17 4.54
CA ALA A 247 -31.24 -6.20 5.43
C ALA A 247 -31.01 -7.29 6.50
N ARG A 248 -31.45 -6.99 7.73
CA ARG A 248 -31.40 -7.89 8.89
C ARG A 248 -32.65 -7.80 9.72
#